data_7b195da21114062769a72903ffebc5a4
#
_entry.id   7b195da21114062769a72903ffebc5a4
#
_cell.length_a   1.000
_cell.length_b   1.000
_cell.length_c   1.000
_cell.angle_alpha   90.00
_cell.angle_beta   90.00
_cell.angle_gamma   90.00
#
_symmetry.space_group_name_H-M   'P 1'
#
loop_
_entity.id
_entity.type
_entity.pdbx_description
1 polymer ?
#
loop_
_entity_poly.entity_id
_entity_poly.type
_entity_poly.pdbx_seq_one_letter_code
_entity_poly.pdbx_strand_id
1 'polypeptide(L)'
;MKKILVLFALLMTGVMGIHAQEGLKWGAMAGVNSSKFSTDGFDSKVGFHVGIKAEKDLPQIAQGVYLDMAALLSLKGTQINGNDASLKFNPYYLEIPIHMGYKYAINDNFAIFGNFGPYFAVGLFGKMKATGYLIDEVEGLTSIHDSAKVFGSNAMKRFDFGLGLKAGVEFFQKYQVSIGYDWGLLDNIEDSGNKNRNLMLSVGYFF
;
A
#
# COMPACT_ATOMS: atom_id res chain seq x y z
N MET A 1 -5.43 20.06 -2.80
CA MET A 1 -5.03 19.41 -4.06
C MET A 1 -3.76 20.03 -4.65
N LYS A 2 -3.64 21.36 -4.87
CA LYS A 2 -2.43 21.98 -5.44
C LYS A 2 -1.16 21.72 -4.61
N LYS A 3 -1.22 21.76 -3.26
CA LYS A 3 -0.06 21.50 -2.37
C LYS A 3 0.45 20.05 -2.45
N ILE A 4 -0.43 19.07 -2.68
CA ILE A 4 -0.07 17.64 -2.82
C ILE A 4 0.60 17.40 -4.18
N LEU A 5 0.10 18.07 -5.25
CA LEU A 5 0.71 18.03 -6.58
C LEU A 5 2.13 18.64 -6.58
N VAL A 6 2.33 19.74 -5.86
CA VAL A 6 3.65 20.36 -5.69
C VAL A 6 4.61 19.47 -4.90
N LEU A 7 4.13 18.81 -3.85
CA LEU A 7 4.93 17.85 -3.07
C LEU A 7 5.32 16.63 -3.92
N PHE A 8 4.40 16.14 -4.76
CA PHE A 8 4.65 15.06 -5.70
C PHE A 8 5.64 15.47 -6.81
N ALA A 9 5.51 16.68 -7.35
CA ALA A 9 6.45 17.23 -8.32
C ALA A 9 7.86 17.44 -7.72
N LEU A 10 7.95 17.92 -6.47
CA LEU A 10 9.22 18.04 -5.73
C LEU A 10 9.87 16.69 -5.43
N LEU A 11 9.07 15.67 -5.08
CA LEU A 11 9.54 14.28 -4.92
C LEU A 11 10.05 13.74 -6.26
N MET A 12 9.34 13.97 -7.35
CA MET A 12 9.74 13.51 -8.70
C MET A 12 10.98 14.22 -9.23
N THR A 13 11.15 15.52 -8.96
CA THR A 13 12.38 16.25 -9.35
C THR A 13 13.59 15.84 -8.51
N GLY A 14 13.40 15.52 -7.22
CA GLY A 14 14.46 14.93 -6.39
C GLY A 14 14.93 13.57 -6.90
N VAL A 15 14.00 12.77 -7.43
CA VAL A 15 14.28 11.45 -8.01
C VAL A 15 15.05 11.53 -9.33
N MET A 16 14.80 12.53 -10.18
CA MET A 16 15.51 12.69 -11.47
C MET A 16 16.97 13.13 -11.31
N GLY A 17 17.34 13.73 -10.17
CA GLY A 17 18.73 14.14 -9.91
C GLY A 17 19.65 13.02 -9.41
N ILE A 18 19.11 11.81 -9.15
CA ILE A 18 19.85 10.72 -8.48
C ILE A 18 20.41 9.69 -9.49
N HIS A 19 20.26 9.89 -10.79
CA HIS A 19 20.79 8.96 -11.82
C HIS A 19 22.31 8.78 -11.83
N ALA A 20 23.05 9.49 -10.98
CA ALA A 20 24.52 9.47 -10.96
C ALA A 20 25.12 8.78 -9.71
N GLN A 21 24.31 8.15 -8.83
CA GLN A 21 24.87 7.43 -7.69
C GLN A 21 25.12 5.97 -8.05
N GLU A 22 26.36 5.54 -7.99
CA GLU A 22 26.74 4.13 -8.12
C GLU A 22 25.92 3.24 -7.17
N GLY A 23 25.38 2.12 -7.69
CA GLY A 23 24.61 1.14 -6.91
C GLY A 23 23.14 1.46 -6.68
N LEU A 24 22.55 2.49 -7.34
CA LEU A 24 21.12 2.77 -7.29
C LEU A 24 20.41 2.18 -8.52
N LYS A 25 19.52 1.22 -8.29
CA LYS A 25 18.69 0.58 -9.32
C LYS A 25 17.27 1.14 -9.26
N TRP A 26 16.76 1.56 -10.39
CA TRP A 26 15.37 2.02 -10.52
C TRP A 26 14.50 0.95 -11.17
N GLY A 27 13.25 0.91 -10.77
CA GLY A 27 12.30 -0.04 -11.31
C GLY A 27 10.86 0.41 -11.14
N ALA A 28 9.97 -0.42 -11.65
CA ALA A 28 8.54 -0.33 -11.45
C ALA A 28 8.05 -1.53 -10.65
N MET A 29 6.97 -1.35 -9.90
CA MET A 29 6.33 -2.41 -9.13
C MET A 29 4.81 -2.31 -9.26
N ALA A 30 4.15 -3.46 -9.39
CA ALA A 30 2.70 -3.57 -9.36
C ALA A 30 2.30 -4.86 -8.64
N GLY A 31 1.06 -4.90 -8.12
CA GLY A 31 0.56 -6.10 -7.48
C GLY A 31 -0.86 -5.97 -6.96
N VAL A 32 -1.29 -7.01 -6.28
CA VAL A 32 -2.58 -7.09 -5.62
C VAL A 32 -2.40 -7.08 -4.12
N ASN A 33 -3.38 -6.49 -3.43
CA ASN A 33 -3.42 -6.47 -1.97
C ASN A 33 -4.70 -7.12 -1.47
N SER A 34 -4.61 -7.70 -0.27
CA SER A 34 -5.75 -8.04 0.57
C SER A 34 -5.63 -7.23 1.85
N SER A 35 -6.47 -6.23 2.01
CA SER A 35 -6.41 -5.30 3.14
C SER A 35 -7.68 -5.35 3.98
N LYS A 36 -7.53 -5.14 5.29
CA LYS A 36 -8.63 -5.03 6.26
C LYS A 36 -8.24 -4.12 7.42
N PHE A 37 -9.21 -3.71 8.22
CA PHE A 37 -8.95 -3.14 9.53
C PHE A 37 -8.69 -4.23 10.57
N SER A 38 -7.93 -3.89 11.60
CA SER A 38 -7.51 -4.84 12.65
C SER A 38 -8.64 -5.24 13.60
N THR A 39 -9.72 -4.48 13.67
CA THR A 39 -10.88 -4.74 14.55
C THR A 39 -11.80 -5.78 13.93
N ASP A 40 -12.44 -6.56 14.78
CA ASP A 40 -13.43 -7.56 14.38
C ASP A 40 -14.65 -6.92 13.70
N GLY A 41 -15.31 -7.67 12.81
CA GLY A 41 -16.44 -7.20 12.01
C GLY A 41 -16.06 -6.56 10.67
N PHE A 42 -14.78 -6.38 10.39
CA PHE A 42 -14.29 -5.94 9.08
C PHE A 42 -13.72 -7.08 8.27
N ASP A 43 -14.24 -7.28 7.08
CA ASP A 43 -13.76 -8.25 6.12
C ASP A 43 -12.62 -7.69 5.28
N SER A 44 -11.76 -8.59 4.82
CA SER A 44 -10.70 -8.21 3.89
C SER A 44 -11.28 -7.85 2.53
N LYS A 45 -10.61 -6.89 1.88
CA LYS A 45 -10.96 -6.45 0.55
C LYS A 45 -9.74 -6.49 -0.36
N VAL A 46 -9.94 -7.03 -1.56
CA VAL A 46 -8.91 -7.04 -2.59
C VAL A 46 -8.77 -5.63 -3.18
N GLY A 47 -7.54 -5.18 -3.27
CA GLY A 47 -7.11 -3.94 -3.91
C GLY A 47 -5.91 -4.20 -4.81
N PHE A 48 -5.24 -3.12 -5.19
CA PHE A 48 -4.01 -3.17 -6.00
C PHE A 48 -3.03 -2.10 -5.54
N HIS A 49 -1.78 -2.25 -5.94
CA HIS A 49 -0.77 -1.20 -5.84
C HIS A 49 0.06 -1.15 -7.12
N VAL A 50 0.52 0.05 -7.45
CA VAL A 50 1.39 0.29 -8.61
C VAL A 50 2.26 1.52 -8.34
N GLY A 51 3.50 1.48 -8.79
CA GLY A 51 4.38 2.63 -8.67
C GLY A 51 5.82 2.36 -9.07
N ILE A 52 6.68 3.27 -8.66
CA ILE A 52 8.12 3.20 -8.89
C ILE A 52 8.83 2.71 -7.63
N LYS A 53 9.93 2.01 -7.83
CA LYS A 53 10.81 1.58 -6.74
C LYS A 53 12.26 1.94 -7.04
N ALA A 54 13.04 2.07 -5.98
CA ALA A 54 14.48 2.24 -6.05
C ALA A 54 15.14 1.31 -5.04
N GLU A 55 16.23 0.67 -5.43
CA GLU A 55 17.03 -0.19 -4.58
C GLU A 55 18.45 0.30 -4.58
N LYS A 56 19.04 0.50 -3.40
CA LYS A 56 20.43 0.90 -3.25
C LYS A 56 21.21 -0.16 -2.48
N ASP A 57 22.19 -0.76 -3.13
CA ASP A 57 23.12 -1.67 -2.47
C ASP A 57 23.95 -0.90 -1.43
N LEU A 58 24.17 -1.50 -0.26
CA LEU A 58 24.93 -0.94 0.86
C LEU A 58 26.11 -1.83 1.24
N PRO A 59 27.09 -2.05 0.32
CA PRO A 59 28.21 -2.95 0.55
C PRO A 59 29.12 -2.51 1.69
N GLN A 60 29.08 -1.22 2.06
CA GLN A 60 29.80 -0.67 3.21
C GLN A 60 29.28 -1.21 4.56
N ILE A 61 28.03 -1.73 4.62
CA ILE A 61 27.46 -2.37 5.82
C ILE A 61 27.82 -3.87 5.78
N ALA A 62 27.39 -4.57 4.73
CA ALA A 62 27.75 -5.94 4.42
C ALA A 62 27.34 -6.26 2.97
N GLN A 63 28.00 -7.26 2.38
CA GLN A 63 27.62 -7.75 1.06
C GLN A 63 26.19 -8.33 1.10
N GLY A 64 25.34 -7.91 0.16
CA GLY A 64 23.93 -8.31 0.09
C GLY A 64 22.97 -7.44 0.88
N VAL A 65 23.44 -6.51 1.72
CA VAL A 65 22.59 -5.53 2.38
C VAL A 65 22.19 -4.45 1.39
N TYR A 66 20.89 -4.07 1.40
CA TYR A 66 20.37 -3.04 0.52
C TYR A 66 19.26 -2.24 1.19
N LEU A 67 19.01 -1.05 0.67
CA LEU A 67 17.86 -0.20 1.00
C LEU A 67 16.84 -0.31 -0.13
N ASP A 68 15.60 -0.66 0.19
CA ASP A 68 14.45 -0.72 -0.74
C ASP A 68 13.50 0.42 -0.44
N MET A 69 13.22 1.23 -1.44
CA MET A 69 12.31 2.37 -1.35
C MET A 69 11.32 2.31 -2.49
N ALA A 70 10.09 2.75 -2.26
CA ALA A 70 9.12 2.88 -3.33
C ALA A 70 8.18 4.07 -3.12
N ALA A 71 7.50 4.47 -4.19
CA ALA A 71 6.36 5.37 -4.16
C ALA A 71 5.21 4.68 -4.89
N LEU A 72 4.19 4.26 -4.14
CA LEU A 72 3.12 3.41 -4.60
C LEU A 72 1.77 4.13 -4.50
N LEU A 73 0.98 4.09 -5.54
CA LEU A 73 -0.46 4.31 -5.44
C LEU A 73 -1.09 2.97 -5.02
N SER A 74 -1.67 2.94 -3.83
CA SER A 74 -2.23 1.73 -3.21
C SER A 74 -3.71 1.92 -2.89
N LEU A 75 -4.55 0.99 -3.32
CA LEU A 75 -5.94 0.88 -2.90
C LEU A 75 -5.99 -0.09 -1.71
N LYS A 76 -6.12 0.46 -0.49
CA LYS A 76 -6.25 -0.31 0.75
C LYS A 76 -7.69 -0.20 1.24
N GLY A 77 -8.51 -1.21 0.96
CA GLY A 77 -9.92 -1.20 1.31
C GLY A 77 -10.28 -2.15 2.44
N THR A 78 -11.49 -1.96 2.95
CA THR A 78 -12.15 -2.90 3.84
C THR A 78 -13.64 -2.92 3.55
N GLN A 79 -14.33 -3.93 4.03
CA GLN A 79 -15.77 -4.03 3.87
C GLN A 79 -16.40 -4.62 5.13
N ILE A 80 -17.68 -4.30 5.31
CA ILE A 80 -18.55 -4.91 6.30
C ILE A 80 -19.71 -5.53 5.51
N ASN A 81 -19.95 -6.81 5.69
CA ASN A 81 -21.05 -7.52 5.06
C ASN A 81 -22.04 -7.92 6.14
N GLY A 82 -23.26 -7.39 6.06
CA GLY A 82 -24.44 -7.82 6.83
C GLY A 82 -25.36 -8.62 5.92
N ASN A 83 -26.42 -9.23 6.51
CA ASN A 83 -27.37 -10.05 5.76
C ASN A 83 -28.10 -9.27 4.65
N ASP A 84 -28.44 -7.99 4.91
CA ASP A 84 -29.22 -7.16 3.98
C ASP A 84 -28.53 -5.85 3.61
N ALA A 85 -27.32 -5.60 4.12
CA ALA A 85 -26.58 -4.37 3.86
C ALA A 85 -25.07 -4.63 3.78
N SER A 86 -24.38 -3.88 2.93
CA SER A 86 -22.92 -3.89 2.86
C SER A 86 -22.35 -2.48 2.84
N LEU A 87 -21.22 -2.30 3.54
CA LEU A 87 -20.47 -1.07 3.56
C LEU A 87 -19.07 -1.34 3.04
N LYS A 88 -18.65 -0.64 1.98
CA LYS A 88 -17.35 -0.81 1.32
C LYS A 88 -16.57 0.50 1.37
N PHE A 89 -15.34 0.42 1.88
CA PHE A 89 -14.39 1.52 1.92
C PHE A 89 -13.35 1.31 0.82
N ASN A 90 -13.09 2.36 0.03
CA ASN A 90 -12.15 2.34 -1.08
C ASN A 90 -11.20 3.55 -1.00
N PRO A 91 -10.33 3.63 0.01
CA PRO A 91 -9.32 4.68 0.10
C PRO A 91 -8.12 4.39 -0.81
N TYR A 92 -7.66 5.42 -1.50
CA TYR A 92 -6.40 5.41 -2.26
C TYR A 92 -5.35 6.18 -1.48
N TYR A 93 -4.19 5.54 -1.32
CA TYR A 93 -3.04 6.09 -0.60
C TYR A 93 -1.85 6.26 -1.54
N LEU A 94 -1.11 7.35 -1.36
CA LEU A 94 0.29 7.39 -1.74
C LEU A 94 1.08 6.79 -0.59
N GLU A 95 1.77 5.69 -0.83
CA GLU A 95 2.53 4.95 0.16
C GLU A 95 4.01 4.97 -0.18
N ILE A 96 4.83 5.23 0.83
CA ILE A 96 6.29 5.33 0.71
C ILE A 96 6.90 4.36 1.74
N PRO A 97 7.13 3.09 1.38
CA PRO A 97 7.92 2.16 2.17
C PRO A 97 9.42 2.52 2.06
N ILE A 98 10.13 2.38 3.17
CA ILE A 98 11.59 2.54 3.28
C ILE A 98 12.10 1.36 4.11
N HIS A 99 12.57 0.32 3.44
CA HIS A 99 12.95 -0.94 4.07
C HIS A 99 14.44 -1.19 3.92
N MET A 100 15.07 -1.73 4.94
CA MET A 100 16.39 -2.33 4.85
C MET A 100 16.24 -3.83 4.64
N GLY A 101 17.02 -4.39 3.75
CA GLY A 101 16.93 -5.80 3.39
C GLY A 101 18.28 -6.47 3.22
N TYR A 102 18.17 -7.78 3.06
CA TYR A 102 19.27 -8.64 2.70
C TYR A 102 18.89 -9.49 1.48
N LYS A 103 19.79 -9.54 0.51
CA LYS A 103 19.67 -10.31 -0.72
C LYS A 103 20.78 -11.37 -0.75
N TYR A 104 20.37 -12.62 -0.84
CA TYR A 104 21.26 -13.77 -0.96
C TYR A 104 21.23 -14.30 -2.39
N ALA A 105 22.32 -14.10 -3.11
CA ALA A 105 22.48 -14.63 -4.45
C ALA A 105 22.76 -16.15 -4.37
N ILE A 106 21.87 -16.94 -4.95
CA ILE A 106 22.03 -18.39 -5.08
C ILE A 106 22.96 -18.69 -6.27
N ASN A 107 22.79 -17.91 -7.34
CA ASN A 107 23.65 -17.90 -8.52
C ASN A 107 23.51 -16.55 -9.24
N ASP A 108 24.17 -16.36 -10.38
CA ASP A 108 24.19 -15.11 -11.13
C ASP A 108 22.80 -14.65 -11.61
N ASN A 109 21.85 -15.58 -11.75
CA ASN A 109 20.52 -15.31 -12.29
C ASN A 109 19.40 -15.39 -11.26
N PHE A 110 19.68 -15.86 -10.04
CA PHE A 110 18.64 -16.09 -9.04
C PHE A 110 19.13 -15.69 -7.65
N ALA A 111 18.33 -14.86 -7.00
CA ALA A 111 18.54 -14.48 -5.61
C ALA A 111 17.23 -14.56 -4.82
N ILE A 112 17.34 -14.81 -3.53
CA ILE A 112 16.26 -14.63 -2.56
C ILE A 112 16.52 -13.35 -1.78
N PHE A 113 15.44 -12.67 -1.38
CA PHE A 113 15.59 -11.46 -0.58
C PHE A 113 14.50 -11.34 0.48
N GLY A 114 14.83 -10.62 1.52
CA GLY A 114 13.88 -10.16 2.52
C GLY A 114 14.22 -8.75 2.96
N ASN A 115 13.21 -7.94 3.22
CA ASN A 115 13.39 -6.59 3.75
C ASN A 115 12.29 -6.24 4.76
N PHE A 116 12.62 -5.33 5.65
CA PHE A 116 11.77 -4.85 6.72
C PHE A 116 12.03 -3.37 6.98
N GLY A 117 10.99 -2.62 7.33
CA GLY A 117 11.13 -1.22 7.67
C GLY A 117 9.82 -0.49 7.80
N PRO A 118 9.86 0.82 8.06
CA PRO A 118 8.67 1.65 8.13
C PRO A 118 8.06 1.91 6.74
N TYR A 119 6.75 2.17 6.74
CA TYR A 119 6.07 2.82 5.64
C TYR A 119 5.32 4.06 6.13
N PHE A 120 5.19 5.03 5.24
CA PHE A 120 4.40 6.24 5.41
C PHE A 120 3.35 6.25 4.32
N ALA A 121 2.10 6.58 4.66
CA ALA A 121 1.05 6.66 3.65
C ALA A 121 0.16 7.88 3.87
N VAL A 122 -0.27 8.50 2.76
CA VAL A 122 -1.17 9.64 2.76
C VAL A 122 -2.39 9.34 1.89
N GLY A 123 -3.57 9.37 2.50
CA GLY A 123 -4.85 9.20 1.83
C GLY A 123 -5.12 10.33 0.84
N LEU A 124 -5.18 10.02 -0.44
CA LEU A 124 -5.37 10.99 -1.51
C LEU A 124 -6.87 11.26 -1.73
N PHE A 125 -7.59 10.21 -2.05
CA PHE A 125 -9.04 10.22 -2.33
C PHE A 125 -9.62 8.84 -2.04
N GLY A 126 -10.94 8.75 -2.03
CA GLY A 126 -11.64 7.48 -1.85
C GLY A 126 -13.14 7.70 -1.67
N LYS A 127 -13.88 6.62 -1.85
CA LYS A 127 -15.33 6.58 -1.67
C LYS A 127 -15.70 5.48 -0.69
N MET A 128 -16.64 5.79 0.19
CA MET A 128 -17.39 4.83 0.97
C MET A 128 -18.70 4.56 0.21
N LYS A 129 -19.05 3.30 0.03
CA LYS A 129 -20.28 2.88 -0.62
C LYS A 129 -21.10 2.07 0.39
N ALA A 130 -22.31 2.53 0.65
CA ALA A 130 -23.32 1.77 1.38
C ALA A 130 -24.32 1.19 0.37
N THR A 131 -24.64 -0.08 0.52
CA THR A 131 -25.67 -0.76 -0.26
C THR A 131 -26.52 -1.53 0.72
N GLY A 132 -27.84 -1.33 0.67
CA GLY A 132 -28.79 -2.00 1.57
C GLY A 132 -30.18 -2.04 0.97
N TYR A 133 -31.05 -2.80 1.61
CA TYR A 133 -32.48 -2.82 1.29
C TYR A 133 -33.25 -2.29 2.52
N LEU A 134 -34.14 -1.35 2.29
CA LEU A 134 -35.14 -0.97 3.29
C LEU A 134 -36.45 -1.68 2.93
N ILE A 135 -37.06 -2.30 3.93
CA ILE A 135 -38.43 -2.78 3.80
C ILE A 135 -39.31 -1.57 4.12
N ASP A 136 -39.86 -0.97 3.08
CA ASP A 136 -40.88 0.06 3.24
C ASP A 136 -42.23 -0.66 3.33
N GLU A 137 -42.99 -0.45 4.42
CA GLU A 137 -44.25 -1.17 4.66
C GLU A 137 -45.33 -0.88 3.60
N VAL A 138 -45.07 0.11 2.71
CA VAL A 138 -46.05 0.57 1.71
C VAL A 138 -45.66 0.21 0.27
N GLU A 139 -44.37 0.08 -0.06
CA GLU A 139 -43.93 -0.11 -1.46
C GLU A 139 -42.99 -1.31 -1.70
N GLY A 140 -42.66 -2.10 -0.67
CA GLY A 140 -41.77 -3.24 -0.81
C GLY A 140 -40.28 -2.91 -0.66
N LEU A 141 -39.40 -3.78 -1.18
CA LEU A 141 -37.94 -3.67 -1.06
C LEU A 141 -37.39 -2.52 -1.91
N THR A 142 -36.90 -1.46 -1.25
CA THR A 142 -36.20 -0.35 -1.91
C THR A 142 -34.69 -0.50 -1.70
N SER A 143 -33.93 -0.53 -2.79
CA SER A 143 -32.47 -0.56 -2.74
C SER A 143 -31.91 0.84 -2.54
N ILE A 144 -31.06 1.02 -1.50
CA ILE A 144 -30.35 2.26 -1.25
C ILE A 144 -28.91 2.10 -1.75
N HIS A 145 -28.50 3.02 -2.64
CA HIS A 145 -27.12 3.19 -3.08
C HIS A 145 -26.66 4.59 -2.73
N ASP A 146 -25.89 4.73 -1.65
CA ASP A 146 -25.30 6.00 -1.26
C ASP A 146 -23.77 5.94 -1.30
N SER A 147 -23.13 7.07 -1.63
CA SER A 147 -21.69 7.16 -1.67
C SER A 147 -21.17 8.47 -1.05
N ALA A 148 -20.31 8.35 -0.05
CA ALA A 148 -19.66 9.45 0.62
C ALA A 148 -18.14 9.44 0.41
N LYS A 149 -17.48 10.57 0.69
CA LYS A 149 -16.01 10.65 0.71
C LYS A 149 -15.47 9.87 1.90
N VAL A 150 -14.46 9.05 1.70
CA VAL A 150 -13.79 8.27 2.77
C VAL A 150 -13.02 9.17 3.73
N PHE A 151 -12.42 10.25 3.23
CA PHE A 151 -11.61 11.17 4.03
C PHE A 151 -12.34 12.48 4.29
N GLY A 152 -12.48 12.89 5.55
CA GLY A 152 -13.20 14.12 5.95
C GLY A 152 -13.14 14.36 7.46
N SER A 153 -13.85 15.38 7.95
CA SER A 153 -13.85 15.80 9.35
C SER A 153 -14.46 14.79 10.35
N ASN A 154 -15.23 13.82 9.89
CA ASN A 154 -15.79 12.72 10.70
C ASN A 154 -15.61 11.38 9.98
N ALA A 155 -14.51 11.22 9.28
CA ALA A 155 -14.20 10.07 8.43
C ALA A 155 -12.78 9.58 8.71
N MET A 156 -12.25 8.75 7.82
CA MET A 156 -10.88 8.20 7.98
C MET A 156 -9.82 9.30 8.00
N LYS A 157 -8.82 9.12 8.85
CA LYS A 157 -7.59 9.92 8.87
C LYS A 157 -6.83 9.68 7.57
N ARG A 158 -6.20 10.75 7.06
CA ARG A 158 -5.43 10.65 5.81
C ARG A 158 -4.05 10.06 5.99
N PHE A 159 -3.43 10.29 7.15
CA PHE A 159 -2.08 9.83 7.40
C PHE A 159 -2.11 8.46 8.05
N ASP A 160 -1.32 7.54 7.50
CA ASP A 160 -1.08 6.21 8.03
C ASP A 160 0.44 5.95 8.11
N PHE A 161 0.83 5.24 9.14
CA PHE A 161 2.22 4.88 9.40
C PHE A 161 2.25 3.47 9.98
N GLY A 162 3.24 2.69 9.59
CA GLY A 162 3.40 1.33 10.09
C GLY A 162 4.73 0.72 9.74
N LEU A 163 4.81 -0.58 9.95
CA LEU A 163 5.95 -1.42 9.62
C LEU A 163 5.54 -2.39 8.52
N GLY A 164 6.44 -2.64 7.59
CA GLY A 164 6.28 -3.61 6.51
C GLY A 164 7.38 -4.65 6.52
N LEU A 165 7.02 -5.88 6.18
CA LEU A 165 7.94 -6.98 5.91
C LEU A 165 7.66 -7.48 4.50
N LYS A 166 8.70 -7.74 3.72
CA LYS A 166 8.61 -8.29 2.37
C LYS A 166 9.66 -9.38 2.19
N ALA A 167 9.28 -10.48 1.55
CA ALA A 167 10.18 -11.54 1.14
C ALA A 167 9.88 -11.93 -0.31
N GLY A 168 10.89 -12.34 -1.06
CA GLY A 168 10.71 -12.66 -2.47
C GLY A 168 11.91 -13.25 -3.14
N VAL A 169 11.78 -13.37 -4.44
CA VAL A 169 12.82 -13.88 -5.34
C VAL A 169 13.10 -12.86 -6.44
N GLU A 170 14.34 -12.82 -6.87
CA GLU A 170 14.81 -11.98 -7.97
C GLU A 170 15.43 -12.85 -9.05
N PHE A 171 15.04 -12.60 -10.30
CA PHE A 171 15.52 -13.31 -11.48
C PHE A 171 16.28 -12.33 -12.38
N PHE A 172 17.42 -12.78 -12.89
CA PHE A 172 18.27 -12.06 -13.86
C PHE A 172 18.64 -10.64 -13.38
N GLN A 173 18.64 -10.41 -12.07
CA GLN A 173 18.87 -9.10 -11.43
C GLN A 173 17.87 -8.00 -11.89
N LYS A 174 16.76 -8.38 -12.50
CA LYS A 174 15.74 -7.47 -13.09
C LYS A 174 14.31 -7.71 -12.63
N TYR A 175 13.91 -8.97 -12.49
CA TYR A 175 12.52 -9.31 -12.19
C TYR A 175 12.40 -9.75 -10.73
N GLN A 176 11.47 -9.17 -10.02
CA GLN A 176 11.18 -9.57 -8.64
C GLN A 176 9.74 -10.08 -8.52
N VAL A 177 9.56 -11.13 -7.73
CA VAL A 177 8.25 -11.59 -7.25
C VAL A 177 8.33 -11.64 -5.74
N SER A 178 7.37 -11.03 -5.05
CA SER A 178 7.42 -10.93 -3.59
C SER A 178 6.04 -11.00 -2.96
N ILE A 179 6.02 -11.51 -1.73
CA ILE A 179 4.94 -11.41 -0.78
C ILE A 179 5.34 -10.42 0.32
N GLY A 180 4.42 -9.57 0.73
CA GLY A 180 4.65 -8.58 1.77
C GLY A 180 3.46 -8.48 2.72
N TYR A 181 3.73 -7.98 3.92
CA TYR A 181 2.70 -7.69 4.90
C TYR A 181 3.01 -6.38 5.64
N ASP A 182 1.98 -5.50 5.73
CA ASP A 182 2.07 -4.24 6.45
C ASP A 182 1.22 -4.27 7.72
N TRP A 183 1.83 -3.84 8.82
CA TRP A 183 1.20 -3.58 10.10
C TRP A 183 1.06 -2.07 10.30
N GLY A 184 -0.13 -1.51 10.09
CA GLY A 184 -0.44 -0.14 10.48
C GLY A 184 -0.36 0.00 12.00
N LEU A 185 0.24 1.09 12.46
CA LEU A 185 0.42 1.42 13.86
C LEU A 185 -0.53 2.53 14.32
N LEU A 186 -1.01 3.35 13.39
CA LEU A 186 -1.94 4.44 13.68
C LEU A 186 -3.39 4.03 13.49
N ASP A 187 -4.27 4.64 14.26
CA ASP A 187 -5.71 4.47 14.12
C ASP A 187 -6.21 5.24 12.89
N ASN A 188 -6.87 4.53 11.99
CA ASN A 188 -7.45 5.10 10.76
C ASN A 188 -8.73 5.91 11.03
N ILE A 189 -9.44 5.60 12.11
CA ILE A 189 -10.64 6.31 12.59
C ILE A 189 -10.31 6.73 14.03
N GLU A 190 -10.71 7.93 14.41
CA GLU A 190 -10.40 8.50 15.72
C GLU A 190 -10.96 7.62 16.84
N ASP A 191 -10.11 7.34 17.83
CA ASP A 191 -10.41 6.55 19.04
C ASP A 191 -11.07 5.17 18.80
N SER A 192 -10.89 4.60 17.61
CA SER A 192 -11.51 3.32 17.24
C SER A 192 -10.61 2.08 17.42
N GLY A 193 -9.29 2.29 17.60
CA GLY A 193 -8.31 1.21 17.59
C GLY A 193 -8.13 0.53 16.22
N ASN A 194 -8.79 1.03 15.18
CA ASN A 194 -8.77 0.46 13.83
C ASN A 194 -7.47 0.78 13.10
N LYS A 195 -6.63 -0.23 12.88
CA LYS A 195 -5.35 -0.11 12.18
C LYS A 195 -5.38 -0.87 10.86
N ASN A 196 -4.65 -0.39 9.88
CA ASN A 196 -4.50 -1.09 8.60
C ASN A 196 -3.73 -2.40 8.76
N ARG A 197 -4.19 -3.42 8.06
CA ARG A 197 -3.51 -4.70 7.84
C ARG A 197 -3.58 -4.99 6.35
N ASN A 198 -2.43 -5.24 5.72
CA ASN A 198 -2.37 -5.33 4.26
C ASN A 198 -1.40 -6.44 3.85
N LEU A 199 -1.93 -7.49 3.24
CA LEU A 199 -1.16 -8.56 2.61
C LEU A 199 -0.99 -8.20 1.14
N MET A 200 0.22 -8.30 0.59
CA MET A 200 0.56 -7.93 -0.78
C MET A 200 1.23 -9.08 -1.53
N LEU A 201 0.88 -9.22 -2.80
CA LEU A 201 1.61 -10.01 -3.77
C LEU A 201 2.04 -9.08 -4.90
N SER A 202 3.34 -8.99 -5.17
CA SER A 202 3.91 -7.98 -6.05
C SER A 202 4.83 -8.58 -7.10
N VAL A 203 4.85 -7.95 -8.25
CA VAL A 203 5.87 -8.13 -9.27
C VAL A 203 6.61 -6.82 -9.49
N GLY A 204 7.91 -6.90 -9.67
CA GLY A 204 8.80 -5.74 -9.91
C GLY A 204 9.70 -5.97 -11.11
N TYR A 205 10.09 -4.87 -11.74
CA TYR A 205 11.05 -4.87 -12.85
C TYR A 205 12.03 -3.72 -12.66
N PHE A 206 13.33 -3.99 -12.75
CA PHE A 206 14.41 -3.00 -12.76
C PHE A 206 14.85 -2.69 -14.18
N PHE A 207 15.06 -1.41 -14.44
CA PHE A 207 15.46 -0.88 -15.76
C PHE A 207 16.94 -1.10 -16.06
#